data_aacd90c59d24904a48cdc3d1f491b3ff
#
_entry.id   aacd90c59d24904a48cdc3d1f491b3ff
#
_cell.length_a   1.000
_cell.length_b   1.000
_cell.length_c   1.000
_cell.angle_alpha   90.00
_cell.angle_beta   90.00
_cell.angle_gamma   90.00
#
_symmetry.space_group_name_H-M   'P 1'
#
loop_
_entity.id
_entity.type
_entity.pdbx_description
1 polymer ?
#
loop_
_entity_poly.entity_id
_entity_poly.type
_entity_poly.pdbx_seq_one_letter_code
_entity_poly.pdbx_strand_id
1 'polypeptide(L)'
;MTDVLAATDETMIAPTLAPTEALVADLAVASGEEITYSQSAGLIDRLARMGVSLAFTSYQSGCLYMLGASATHGPQLHISGVQKPMGLSIDAQGDLTLCAGVSVIRYQNVLRPGQQINHIFDACYMPRTIHTTGDLDGHDVGVDNRGRIIFVSSWFNCLTTISDRHSFEPVWLPPFISTLIDEDRCHLNGLAMEDGEPAYVTAVSRSDTVDGWRDRRDGGGVVVDVRTGEIVCDGLSMPHSPRMHNGELWVLNAGAGELVVVVRDGPGKGRFEPRVFCPGFLRGLALRDGFAFVGLSKPRYKRFEGLPLDERLAKTDSSPWCGVQVIDLATGGCVDWFRIDGPVAELYDLAVIPGFTCPMAISPGSPEAAALITHADRLES
;
A
#
# COMPACT_ATOMS: atom_id res chain seq x y z
N MET A 1 -3.27 13.64 -37.14
CA MET A 1 -1.90 13.45 -36.68
C MET A 1 -1.94 12.27 -35.74
N THR A 2 -1.51 11.15 -36.23
CA THR A 2 -1.54 9.85 -35.60
C THR A 2 -0.39 9.76 -34.59
N ASP A 3 -0.73 9.84 -33.30
CA ASP A 3 0.25 9.51 -32.27
C ASP A 3 0.40 8.00 -32.15
N VAL A 4 1.58 7.57 -32.57
CA VAL A 4 2.10 6.23 -32.40
C VAL A 4 2.35 6.05 -30.90
N LEU A 5 1.45 5.40 -30.19
CA LEU A 5 1.79 4.74 -28.92
C LEU A 5 2.84 3.68 -29.27
N ALA A 6 4.08 3.99 -28.91
CA ALA A 6 5.16 3.01 -29.00
C ALA A 6 4.73 1.79 -28.18
N ALA A 7 4.64 0.64 -28.83
CA ALA A 7 4.46 -0.64 -28.18
C ALA A 7 5.62 -0.83 -27.20
N THR A 8 5.35 -0.66 -25.91
CA THR A 8 6.31 -1.00 -24.86
C THR A 8 6.44 -2.52 -24.87
N ASP A 9 7.64 -3.02 -25.03
CA ASP A 9 7.95 -4.44 -24.96
C ASP A 9 7.49 -4.96 -23.57
N GLU A 10 6.42 -5.77 -23.57
CA GLU A 10 5.89 -6.42 -22.36
C GLU A 10 6.72 -7.66 -22.07
N THR A 11 7.31 -7.72 -20.87
CA THR A 11 8.01 -8.93 -20.41
C THR A 11 7.12 -9.67 -19.42
N MET A 12 6.72 -10.89 -19.77
CA MET A 12 5.97 -11.77 -18.86
C MET A 12 6.88 -12.28 -17.75
N ILE A 13 6.38 -12.26 -16.51
CA ILE A 13 7.07 -12.77 -15.32
C ILE A 13 6.38 -14.04 -14.87
N ALA A 14 7.14 -15.13 -14.73
CA ALA A 14 6.67 -16.31 -14.01
C ALA A 14 6.89 -16.09 -12.50
N PRO A 15 5.86 -16.21 -11.65
CA PRO A 15 6.02 -16.08 -10.22
C PRO A 15 6.85 -17.22 -9.66
N THR A 16 7.74 -16.93 -8.71
CA THR A 16 8.42 -17.96 -7.92
C THR A 16 7.49 -18.33 -6.77
N LEU A 17 6.70 -19.41 -6.96
CA LEU A 17 5.65 -19.79 -6.04
C LEU A 17 6.22 -20.55 -4.83
N ALA A 18 5.95 -20.06 -3.62
CA ALA A 18 5.93 -20.83 -2.39
C ALA A 18 4.55 -21.50 -2.24
N PRO A 19 4.30 -22.41 -1.26
CA PRO A 19 3.04 -23.20 -1.13
C PRO A 19 1.73 -22.44 -0.99
N THR A 20 1.74 -21.15 -1.25
CA THR A 20 0.60 -20.21 -1.27
C THR A 20 -0.23 -20.28 -2.56
N GLU A 21 0.12 -21.21 -3.45
CA GLU A 21 -0.62 -21.48 -4.70
C GLU A 21 -2.12 -21.64 -4.48
N ALA A 22 -2.54 -22.08 -3.29
CA ALA A 22 -3.94 -22.36 -3.01
C ALA A 22 -4.83 -21.11 -3.09
N LEU A 23 -4.47 -19.97 -2.48
CA LEU A 23 -5.34 -18.78 -2.46
C LEU A 23 -5.44 -18.09 -3.82
N VAL A 24 -4.32 -17.96 -4.53
CA VAL A 24 -4.28 -17.40 -5.88
C VAL A 24 -4.94 -18.35 -6.88
N ALA A 25 -4.71 -19.67 -6.71
CA ALA A 25 -5.35 -20.71 -7.51
C ALA A 25 -6.87 -20.77 -7.26
N ASP A 26 -7.33 -20.56 -6.02
CA ASP A 26 -8.76 -20.55 -5.68
C ASP A 26 -9.49 -19.38 -6.38
N LEU A 27 -8.87 -18.21 -6.49
CA LEU A 27 -9.42 -17.10 -7.26
C LEU A 27 -9.50 -17.41 -8.75
N ALA A 28 -8.45 -17.99 -9.33
CA ALA A 28 -8.42 -18.39 -10.73
C ALA A 28 -9.47 -19.49 -11.02
N VAL A 29 -9.59 -20.48 -10.13
CA VAL A 29 -10.62 -21.55 -10.24
C VAL A 29 -12.02 -20.96 -10.11
N ALA A 30 -12.25 -20.07 -9.15
CA ALA A 30 -13.58 -19.46 -8.94
C ALA A 30 -14.03 -18.57 -10.10
N SER A 31 -13.11 -17.91 -10.79
CA SER A 31 -13.40 -17.03 -11.93
C SER A 31 -13.35 -17.74 -13.28
N GLY A 32 -12.62 -18.84 -13.37
CA GLY A 32 -12.30 -19.51 -14.64
C GLY A 32 -11.29 -18.75 -15.50
N GLU A 33 -10.61 -17.73 -14.93
CA GLU A 33 -9.61 -16.91 -15.61
C GLU A 33 -8.22 -17.17 -15.03
N GLU A 34 -7.21 -17.20 -15.88
CA GLU A 34 -5.81 -17.30 -15.46
C GLU A 34 -5.30 -15.97 -14.92
N ILE A 35 -4.50 -15.99 -13.84
CA ILE A 35 -3.79 -14.83 -13.35
C ILE A 35 -2.44 -14.75 -14.04
N THR A 36 -2.20 -13.65 -14.74
CA THR A 36 -0.92 -13.40 -15.42
C THR A 36 -0.27 -12.11 -14.91
N TYR A 37 1.07 -12.09 -14.98
CA TYR A 37 1.89 -10.98 -14.51
C TYR A 37 2.75 -10.49 -15.64
N SER A 38 2.75 -9.19 -15.86
CA SER A 38 3.57 -8.54 -16.88
C SER A 38 4.17 -7.23 -16.37
N GLN A 39 5.23 -6.76 -17.02
CA GLN A 39 5.90 -5.51 -16.67
C GLN A 39 6.49 -4.84 -17.89
N SER A 40 6.76 -3.53 -17.76
CA SER A 40 7.58 -2.82 -18.74
C SER A 40 9.02 -3.33 -18.75
N ALA A 41 9.66 -3.29 -19.90
CA ALA A 41 11.03 -3.76 -20.08
C ALA A 41 12.04 -3.04 -19.16
N GLY A 42 11.78 -1.77 -18.80
CA GLY A 42 12.66 -0.94 -17.99
C GLY A 42 12.53 -1.10 -16.46
N LEU A 43 11.45 -1.70 -15.96
CA LEU A 43 11.11 -1.69 -14.54
C LEU A 43 12.22 -2.32 -13.68
N ILE A 44 12.65 -3.51 -14.03
CA ILE A 44 13.63 -4.28 -13.24
C ILE A 44 14.99 -3.58 -13.21
N ASP A 45 15.43 -3.08 -14.34
CA ASP A 45 16.68 -2.32 -14.43
C ASP A 45 16.61 -1.02 -13.60
N ARG A 46 15.43 -0.38 -13.54
CA ARG A 46 15.22 0.79 -12.69
C ARG A 46 15.33 0.42 -11.23
N LEU A 47 14.59 -0.58 -10.76
CA LEU A 47 14.62 -1.05 -9.36
C LEU A 47 16.04 -1.44 -8.95
N ALA A 48 16.77 -2.18 -9.82
CA ALA A 48 18.15 -2.58 -9.57
C ALA A 48 19.10 -1.36 -9.46
N ARG A 49 18.98 -0.38 -10.37
CA ARG A 49 19.79 0.86 -10.29
C ARG A 49 19.48 1.68 -9.04
N MET A 50 18.25 1.69 -8.58
CA MET A 50 17.85 2.36 -7.34
C MET A 50 18.24 1.57 -6.09
N GLY A 51 18.66 0.31 -6.23
CA GLY A 51 18.97 -0.58 -5.10
C GLY A 51 17.74 -0.86 -4.24
N VAL A 52 16.58 -1.07 -4.87
CA VAL A 52 15.30 -1.29 -4.19
C VAL A 52 14.50 -2.42 -4.82
N SER A 53 13.51 -2.87 -4.09
CA SER A 53 12.43 -3.74 -4.55
C SER A 53 11.09 -3.22 -4.04
N LEU A 54 9.99 -3.85 -4.46
CA LEU A 54 8.63 -3.44 -4.09
C LEU A 54 7.95 -4.53 -3.26
N ALA A 55 7.20 -4.11 -2.25
CA ALA A 55 6.21 -4.94 -1.57
C ALA A 55 4.84 -4.33 -1.77
N PHE A 56 3.81 -5.13 -2.06
CA PHE A 56 2.44 -4.66 -2.16
C PHE A 56 1.45 -5.75 -1.75
N THR A 57 0.27 -5.31 -1.34
CA THR A 57 -0.76 -6.18 -0.78
C THR A 57 -2.01 -6.18 -1.62
N SER A 58 -2.75 -7.29 -1.58
CA SER A 58 -4.11 -7.40 -2.09
C SER A 58 -4.94 -8.26 -1.14
N TYR A 59 -5.93 -7.67 -0.50
CA TYR A 59 -6.83 -8.44 0.36
C TYR A 59 -7.78 -9.33 -0.43
N GLN A 60 -8.05 -9.00 -1.69
CA GLN A 60 -8.86 -9.82 -2.58
C GLN A 60 -8.16 -11.15 -2.88
N SER A 61 -6.88 -11.11 -3.19
CA SER A 61 -6.09 -12.34 -3.45
C SER A 61 -5.57 -13.00 -2.17
N GLY A 62 -5.63 -12.32 -1.02
CA GLY A 62 -5.03 -12.81 0.22
C GLY A 62 -3.51 -12.92 0.15
N CYS A 63 -2.85 -12.01 -0.56
CA CYS A 63 -1.41 -12.12 -0.84
C CYS A 63 -0.63 -10.85 -0.50
N LEU A 64 0.57 -11.07 0.03
CA LEU A 64 1.68 -10.14 0.04
C LEU A 64 2.61 -10.50 -1.13
N TYR A 65 2.81 -9.56 -2.02
CA TYR A 65 3.67 -9.68 -3.19
C TYR A 65 4.99 -8.97 -2.94
N MET A 66 6.08 -9.57 -3.39
CA MET A 66 7.41 -8.96 -3.41
C MET A 66 7.99 -9.04 -4.81
N LEU A 67 8.22 -7.89 -5.42
CA LEU A 67 8.73 -7.76 -6.78
C LEU A 67 10.15 -7.20 -6.77
N GLY A 68 11.05 -7.88 -7.42
CA GLY A 68 12.44 -7.47 -7.51
C GLY A 68 13.21 -8.17 -8.61
N ALA A 69 14.52 -8.16 -8.49
CA ALA A 69 15.42 -8.79 -9.44
C ALA A 69 16.56 -9.55 -8.76
N SER A 70 16.71 -10.80 -9.11
CA SER A 70 17.94 -11.54 -8.84
C SER A 70 19.00 -11.25 -9.89
N ALA A 71 20.24 -11.01 -9.48
CA ALA A 71 21.35 -10.78 -10.40
C ALA A 71 21.59 -11.94 -11.38
N THR A 72 21.22 -13.17 -10.98
CA THR A 72 21.45 -14.39 -11.76
C THR A 72 20.21 -14.92 -12.46
N HIS A 73 19.00 -14.62 -11.94
CA HIS A 73 17.73 -15.17 -12.42
C HIS A 73 16.79 -14.11 -13.01
N GLY A 74 17.21 -12.82 -13.05
CA GLY A 74 16.40 -11.73 -13.59
C GLY A 74 15.19 -11.39 -12.72
N PRO A 75 14.08 -10.97 -13.33
CA PRO A 75 12.85 -10.58 -12.62
C PRO A 75 12.33 -11.69 -11.71
N GLN A 76 11.96 -11.34 -10.50
CA GLN A 76 11.38 -12.27 -9.52
C GLN A 76 10.13 -11.65 -8.89
N LEU A 77 9.05 -12.42 -8.85
CA LEU A 77 7.84 -12.12 -8.10
C LEU A 77 7.63 -13.22 -7.06
N HIS A 78 7.81 -12.88 -5.79
CA HIS A 78 7.51 -13.79 -4.68
C HIS A 78 6.12 -13.48 -4.12
N ILE A 79 5.31 -14.51 -3.89
CA ILE A 79 3.93 -14.39 -3.41
C ILE A 79 3.78 -15.15 -2.11
N SER A 80 3.34 -14.46 -1.05
CA SER A 80 3.08 -15.05 0.28
C SER A 80 1.62 -14.93 0.62
N GLY A 81 0.98 -16.02 1.06
CA GLY A 81 -0.39 -16.00 1.56
C GLY A 81 -0.48 -15.32 2.91
N VAL A 82 -1.36 -14.37 3.01
CA VAL A 82 -1.70 -13.66 4.25
C VAL A 82 -3.20 -13.38 4.25
N GLN A 83 -3.87 -13.68 5.34
CA GLN A 83 -5.31 -13.45 5.42
C GLN A 83 -5.63 -11.95 5.40
N LYS A 84 -6.37 -11.47 4.39
CA LYS A 84 -6.83 -10.07 4.23
C LYS A 84 -5.69 -9.05 4.48
N PRO A 85 -4.56 -9.10 3.72
CA PRO A 85 -3.47 -8.15 3.92
C PRO A 85 -3.87 -6.78 3.39
N MET A 86 -3.65 -5.73 4.21
CA MET A 86 -4.08 -4.36 3.93
C MET A 86 -2.90 -3.39 4.07
N GLY A 87 -2.94 -2.47 5.05
CA GLY A 87 -1.89 -1.47 5.25
C GLY A 87 -0.52 -2.07 5.50
N LEU A 88 0.50 -1.52 4.84
CA LEU A 88 1.87 -2.03 4.80
C LEU A 88 2.87 -0.89 5.01
N SER A 89 3.88 -1.11 5.84
CA SER A 89 5.00 -0.17 5.96
C SER A 89 6.34 -0.89 6.11
N ILE A 90 7.41 -0.20 5.67
CA ILE A 90 8.81 -0.55 5.95
C ILE A 90 9.37 0.55 6.85
N ASP A 91 9.89 0.18 8.00
CA ASP A 91 10.48 1.13 8.93
C ASP A 91 11.95 1.46 8.59
N ALA A 92 12.55 2.36 9.38
CA ALA A 92 13.93 2.78 9.17
C ALA A 92 14.97 1.65 9.41
N GLN A 93 14.58 0.59 10.12
CA GLN A 93 15.38 -0.61 10.32
C GLN A 93 15.25 -1.61 9.16
N GLY A 94 14.32 -1.37 8.25
CA GLY A 94 13.98 -2.26 7.15
C GLY A 94 13.03 -3.39 7.53
N ASP A 95 12.42 -3.33 8.73
CA ASP A 95 11.40 -4.28 9.15
C ASP A 95 10.06 -3.94 8.46
N LEU A 96 9.29 -4.98 8.14
CA LEU A 96 7.99 -4.83 7.51
C LEU A 96 6.88 -5.00 8.55
N THR A 97 5.95 -4.06 8.58
CA THR A 97 4.73 -4.14 9.39
C THR A 97 3.51 -4.21 8.48
N LEU A 98 2.59 -5.13 8.77
CA LEU A 98 1.43 -5.43 7.95
C LEU A 98 0.17 -5.56 8.79
N CYS A 99 -0.87 -4.80 8.47
CA CYS A 99 -2.22 -5.05 8.96
C CYS A 99 -2.86 -6.17 8.14
N ALA A 100 -3.33 -7.23 8.80
CA ALA A 100 -3.79 -8.44 8.13
C ALA A 100 -4.98 -9.08 8.86
N GLY A 101 -6.17 -8.93 8.32
CA GLY A 101 -7.40 -9.50 8.87
C GLY A 101 -7.63 -9.07 10.32
N VAL A 102 -7.48 -10.01 11.24
CA VAL A 102 -7.68 -9.80 12.69
C VAL A 102 -6.35 -9.57 13.44
N SER A 103 -5.29 -9.19 12.75
CA SER A 103 -3.95 -9.08 13.36
C SER A 103 -3.10 -7.97 12.73
N VAL A 104 -2.10 -7.55 13.48
CA VAL A 104 -0.95 -6.79 12.98
C VAL A 104 0.28 -7.66 13.08
N ILE A 105 0.98 -7.84 11.97
CA ILE A 105 2.13 -8.74 11.85
C ILE A 105 3.39 -7.92 11.62
N ARG A 106 4.42 -8.17 12.42
CA ARG A 106 5.75 -7.62 12.18
C ARG A 106 6.66 -8.69 11.63
N TYR A 107 7.27 -8.40 10.49
CA TYR A 107 8.25 -9.23 9.82
C TYR A 107 9.64 -8.64 9.96
N GLN A 108 10.63 -9.49 10.15
CA GLN A 108 12.03 -9.10 10.15
C GLN A 108 12.80 -9.87 9.09
N ASN A 109 13.73 -9.20 8.42
CA ASN A 109 14.68 -9.89 7.56
C ASN A 109 15.61 -10.74 8.41
N VAL A 110 15.63 -12.06 8.15
CA VAL A 110 16.43 -13.02 8.94
C VAL A 110 17.76 -13.37 8.29
N LEU A 111 18.08 -12.82 7.13
CA LEU A 111 19.34 -13.04 6.45
C LEU A 111 20.43 -12.12 7.00
N ARG A 112 21.64 -12.67 7.14
CA ARG A 112 22.84 -11.87 7.41
C ARG A 112 23.27 -11.12 6.14
N PRO A 113 24.01 -10.02 6.28
CA PRO A 113 24.55 -9.31 5.13
C PRO A 113 25.29 -10.24 4.16
N GLY A 114 24.91 -10.22 2.87
CA GLY A 114 25.47 -11.05 1.82
C GLY A 114 24.97 -12.50 1.79
N GLN A 115 24.12 -12.92 2.72
CA GLN A 115 23.47 -14.23 2.68
C GLN A 115 22.32 -14.21 1.67
N GLN A 116 22.06 -15.35 1.03
CA GLN A 116 20.95 -15.54 0.09
C GLN A 116 20.23 -16.87 0.36
N ILE A 117 18.93 -16.90 0.10
CA ILE A 117 18.15 -18.14 0.03
C ILE A 117 18.08 -18.57 -1.44
N ASN A 118 18.37 -19.85 -1.68
CA ASN A 118 18.35 -20.50 -3.00
C ASN A 118 19.21 -19.77 -4.07
N HIS A 119 20.20 -18.98 -3.67
CA HIS A 119 20.99 -18.12 -4.56
C HIS A 119 20.16 -17.09 -5.36
N ILE A 120 18.94 -16.78 -4.90
CA ILE A 120 17.99 -15.89 -5.54
C ILE A 120 17.67 -14.70 -4.65
N PHE A 121 17.18 -14.97 -3.42
CA PHE A 121 16.62 -13.96 -2.54
C PHE A 121 17.68 -13.39 -1.59
N ASP A 122 17.84 -12.08 -1.60
CA ASP A 122 18.79 -11.32 -0.77
C ASP A 122 18.17 -10.78 0.55
N ALA A 123 16.87 -10.93 0.72
CA ALA A 123 16.15 -10.73 1.97
C ALA A 123 15.08 -11.80 2.17
N CYS A 124 14.87 -12.22 3.43
CA CYS A 124 13.81 -13.14 3.81
C CYS A 124 13.06 -12.58 5.01
N TYR A 125 11.87 -12.05 4.75
CA TYR A 125 10.99 -11.48 5.76
C TYR A 125 10.22 -12.57 6.47
N MET A 126 10.57 -12.79 7.74
CA MET A 126 9.97 -13.79 8.62
C MET A 126 9.00 -13.12 9.59
N PRO A 127 7.74 -13.59 9.74
CA PRO A 127 6.86 -13.09 10.78
C PRO A 127 7.44 -13.40 12.15
N ARG A 128 7.70 -12.35 12.95
CA ARG A 128 8.29 -12.50 14.29
C ARG A 128 7.30 -12.18 15.39
N THR A 129 6.39 -11.24 15.15
CA THR A 129 5.36 -10.88 16.11
C THR A 129 4.02 -10.82 15.39
N ILE A 130 3.01 -11.44 15.98
CA ILE A 130 1.62 -11.39 15.50
C ILE A 130 0.77 -10.94 16.68
N HIS A 131 0.24 -9.72 16.59
CA HIS A 131 -0.67 -9.16 17.58
C HIS A 131 -2.10 -9.38 17.10
N THR A 132 -2.89 -10.12 17.88
CA THR A 132 -4.31 -10.32 17.60
C THR A 132 -5.10 -9.08 18.03
N THR A 133 -5.74 -8.42 17.09
CA THR A 133 -6.47 -7.16 17.32
C THR A 133 -7.99 -7.31 17.18
N GLY A 134 -8.47 -8.39 16.58
CA GLY A 134 -9.80 -8.45 16.00
C GLY A 134 -9.85 -7.72 14.65
N ASP A 135 -10.98 -7.79 13.94
CA ASP A 135 -11.13 -7.07 12.66
C ASP A 135 -11.35 -5.58 12.93
N LEU A 136 -10.30 -4.80 12.78
CA LEU A 136 -10.30 -3.34 12.94
C LEU A 136 -10.30 -2.61 11.60
N ASP A 137 -10.31 -3.35 10.50
CA ASP A 137 -10.16 -2.83 9.14
C ASP A 137 -8.93 -1.92 9.01
N GLY A 138 -7.76 -2.49 9.32
CA GLY A 138 -6.48 -1.78 9.45
C GLY A 138 -5.98 -1.24 8.11
N HIS A 139 -6.34 0.01 7.78
CA HIS A 139 -6.16 0.57 6.44
C HIS A 139 -4.74 1.02 6.12
N ASP A 140 -4.04 1.61 7.05
CA ASP A 140 -2.66 2.11 6.87
C ASP A 140 -1.89 1.93 8.18
N VAL A 141 -0.57 1.84 8.13
CA VAL A 141 0.26 1.57 9.29
C VAL A 141 1.60 2.29 9.19
N GLY A 142 2.12 2.74 10.32
CA GLY A 142 3.47 3.27 10.46
C GLY A 142 4.10 2.82 11.77
N VAL A 143 5.40 2.97 11.89
CA VAL A 143 6.15 2.74 13.13
C VAL A 143 6.74 4.07 13.56
N ASP A 144 6.46 4.48 14.80
CA ASP A 144 6.97 5.75 15.31
C ASP A 144 8.44 5.65 15.76
N ASN A 145 9.02 6.81 16.09
CA ASN A 145 10.43 6.89 16.52
C ASN A 145 10.73 6.20 17.84
N ARG A 146 9.71 5.71 18.57
CA ARG A 146 9.80 4.88 19.77
C ARG A 146 9.63 3.38 19.48
N GLY A 147 9.44 3.03 18.22
CA GLY A 147 9.17 1.66 17.78
C GLY A 147 7.72 1.19 18.00
N ARG A 148 6.78 2.11 18.34
CA ARG A 148 5.37 1.75 18.47
C ARG A 148 4.73 1.65 17.09
N ILE A 149 3.94 0.62 16.89
CA ILE A 149 3.13 0.44 15.70
C ILE A 149 1.88 1.32 15.85
N ILE A 150 1.69 2.25 14.94
CA ILE A 150 0.50 3.11 14.85
C ILE A 150 -0.24 2.75 13.56
N PHE A 151 -1.52 2.44 13.67
CA PHE A 151 -2.32 2.07 12.49
C PHE A 151 -3.71 2.68 12.51
N VAL A 152 -4.30 2.76 11.32
CA VAL A 152 -5.65 3.31 11.13
C VAL A 152 -6.67 2.21 11.35
N SER A 153 -7.62 2.42 12.25
CA SER A 153 -8.84 1.62 12.32
C SER A 153 -9.99 2.37 11.66
N SER A 154 -10.48 1.88 10.52
CA SER A 154 -11.63 2.49 9.85
C SER A 154 -12.92 2.21 10.61
N TRP A 155 -13.09 1.01 11.17
CA TRP A 155 -14.27 0.69 12.00
C TRP A 155 -14.44 1.63 13.17
N PHE A 156 -13.36 1.95 13.88
CA PHE A 156 -13.40 2.83 15.06
C PHE A 156 -13.07 4.29 14.75
N ASN A 157 -12.77 4.64 13.49
CA ASN A 157 -12.44 5.99 13.02
C ASN A 157 -11.29 6.64 13.80
N CYS A 158 -10.25 5.88 14.16
CA CYS A 158 -9.17 6.37 15.00
C CYS A 158 -7.79 5.92 14.51
N LEU A 159 -6.76 6.64 14.94
CA LEU A 159 -5.42 6.06 15.03
C LEU A 159 -5.33 5.24 16.32
N THR A 160 -4.70 4.09 16.21
CA THR A 160 -4.60 3.14 17.30
C THR A 160 -3.24 2.47 17.33
N THR A 161 -2.92 1.84 18.46
CA THR A 161 -1.71 1.03 18.65
C THR A 161 -2.07 -0.35 19.19
N ILE A 162 -1.12 -1.26 19.14
CA ILE A 162 -1.26 -2.60 19.72
C ILE A 162 -1.37 -2.53 21.24
N SER A 163 -2.03 -3.51 21.83
CA SER A 163 -2.18 -3.66 23.29
C SER A 163 -1.93 -5.12 23.69
N ASP A 164 -1.27 -5.31 24.84
CA ASP A 164 -1.06 -6.64 25.43
C ASP A 164 -2.31 -7.15 26.17
N ARG A 165 -3.32 -6.32 26.36
CA ARG A 165 -4.52 -6.64 27.16
C ARG A 165 -5.83 -6.50 26.40
N HIS A 166 -5.88 -5.58 25.44
CA HIS A 166 -7.07 -5.23 24.68
C HIS A 166 -6.85 -5.49 23.19
N SER A 167 -7.88 -5.45 22.40
CA SER A 167 -7.76 -5.53 20.95
C SER A 167 -6.87 -4.41 20.39
N PHE A 168 -6.94 -3.23 21.00
CA PHE A 168 -6.14 -2.05 20.64
C PHE A 168 -6.18 -1.00 21.74
N GLU A 169 -5.30 0.00 21.64
CA GLU A 169 -5.36 1.24 22.43
C GLU A 169 -5.54 2.43 21.49
N PRO A 170 -6.59 3.26 21.67
CA PRO A 170 -6.79 4.44 20.82
C PRO A 170 -5.70 5.47 21.13
N VAL A 171 -5.12 6.05 20.05
CA VAL A 171 -4.07 7.07 20.15
C VAL A 171 -4.63 8.45 19.83
N TRP A 172 -5.52 8.53 18.84
CA TRP A 172 -6.09 9.79 18.38
C TRP A 172 -7.41 9.56 17.62
N LEU A 173 -8.34 10.50 17.77
CA LEU A 173 -9.60 10.56 17.01
C LEU A 173 -9.68 11.87 16.24
N PRO A 174 -10.27 11.88 15.02
CA PRO A 174 -10.60 13.13 14.35
C PRO A 174 -11.53 14.00 15.21
N PRO A 175 -11.33 15.32 15.26
CA PRO A 175 -12.14 16.21 16.10
C PRO A 175 -13.64 16.23 15.79
N PHE A 176 -14.02 15.75 14.62
CA PHE A 176 -15.42 15.63 14.20
C PHE A 176 -16.07 14.28 14.53
N ILE A 177 -15.34 13.35 15.14
CA ILE A 177 -15.87 12.08 15.66
C ILE A 177 -16.18 12.23 17.14
N SER A 178 -17.44 12.11 17.50
CA SER A 178 -17.93 12.40 18.85
C SER A 178 -17.62 11.30 19.87
N THR A 179 -17.45 10.06 19.43
CA THR A 179 -17.25 8.92 20.34
C THR A 179 -16.52 7.78 19.64
N LEU A 180 -15.74 7.03 20.43
CA LEU A 180 -15.08 5.80 19.98
C LEU A 180 -16.12 4.66 20.02
N ILE A 181 -16.55 4.21 18.84
CA ILE A 181 -17.54 3.17 18.67
C ILE A 181 -17.26 2.40 17.38
N ASP A 182 -17.65 1.12 17.32
CA ASP A 182 -17.55 0.24 16.17
C ASP A 182 -18.58 0.59 15.10
N GLU A 183 -18.35 1.70 14.43
CA GLU A 183 -19.19 2.23 13.34
C GLU A 183 -18.29 2.97 12.35
N ASP A 184 -18.22 2.52 11.11
CA ASP A 184 -17.48 3.23 10.05
C ASP A 184 -18.21 4.52 9.65
N ARG A 185 -17.91 5.64 10.35
CA ARG A 185 -18.58 6.92 10.19
C ARG A 185 -17.96 7.81 9.15
N CYS A 186 -16.65 8.02 9.21
CA CYS A 186 -15.91 8.92 8.32
C CYS A 186 -15.04 8.19 7.29
N HIS A 187 -14.87 6.89 7.46
CA HIS A 187 -13.93 6.05 6.73
C HIS A 187 -12.52 6.62 6.76
N LEU A 188 -11.97 6.67 7.98
CA LEU A 188 -10.57 7.03 8.20
C LEU A 188 -9.70 5.95 7.56
N ASN A 189 -8.71 6.32 6.70
CA ASN A 189 -8.08 5.31 5.86
C ASN A 189 -6.59 5.48 5.58
N GLY A 190 -6.01 6.65 5.74
CA GLY A 190 -4.60 6.85 5.44
C GLY A 190 -3.83 7.52 6.56
N LEU A 191 -2.54 7.21 6.69
CA LEU A 191 -1.62 7.76 7.68
C LEU A 191 -0.30 8.18 7.02
N ALA A 192 0.07 9.45 7.17
CA ALA A 192 1.40 9.94 6.87
C ALA A 192 2.20 10.13 8.15
N MET A 193 3.41 9.59 8.17
CA MET A 193 4.41 9.85 9.20
C MET A 193 5.29 11.03 8.78
N GLU A 194 5.65 11.92 9.70
CA GLU A 194 6.63 12.98 9.52
C GLU A 194 7.55 13.00 10.73
N ASP A 195 8.86 12.97 10.52
CA ASP A 195 9.88 12.92 11.58
C ASP A 195 9.66 11.76 12.59
N GLY A 196 9.16 10.64 12.10
CA GLY A 196 8.88 9.46 12.92
C GLY A 196 7.68 9.57 13.85
N GLU A 197 6.77 10.51 13.62
CA GLU A 197 5.53 10.66 14.38
C GLU A 197 4.31 10.73 13.43
N PRO A 198 3.10 10.31 13.86
CA PRO A 198 1.88 10.51 13.09
C PRO A 198 1.65 11.99 12.80
N ALA A 199 1.52 12.36 11.53
CA ALA A 199 1.41 13.75 11.13
C ALA A 199 0.09 14.08 10.42
N TYR A 200 -0.30 13.29 9.43
CA TYR A 200 -1.53 13.54 8.69
C TYR A 200 -2.32 12.25 8.48
N VAL A 201 -3.63 12.40 8.47
CA VAL A 201 -4.55 11.30 8.13
C VAL A 201 -5.51 11.75 7.03
N THR A 202 -6.01 10.77 6.27
CA THR A 202 -7.08 10.98 5.31
C THR A 202 -8.37 10.30 5.77
N ALA A 203 -9.51 10.95 5.50
CA ALA A 203 -10.84 10.38 5.68
C ALA A 203 -11.70 10.66 4.46
N VAL A 204 -12.63 9.77 4.13
CA VAL A 204 -13.53 9.94 2.98
C VAL A 204 -14.54 11.06 3.23
N SER A 205 -14.85 11.35 4.48
CA SER A 205 -15.71 12.49 4.83
C SER A 205 -15.53 12.92 6.29
N ARG A 206 -16.22 13.99 6.68
CA ARG A 206 -16.33 14.46 8.08
C ARG A 206 -17.59 13.93 8.76
N SER A 207 -18.15 12.83 8.26
CA SER A 207 -19.37 12.26 8.83
C SER A 207 -19.11 11.68 10.22
N ASP A 208 -20.06 11.92 11.13
CA ASP A 208 -20.15 11.31 12.46
C ASP A 208 -21.39 10.43 12.59
N THR A 209 -21.86 9.87 11.49
CA THR A 209 -22.98 8.92 11.44
C THR A 209 -22.57 7.64 10.72
N VAL A 210 -23.12 6.51 11.16
CA VAL A 210 -22.86 5.19 10.57
C VAL A 210 -22.96 5.24 9.05
N ASP A 211 -21.93 4.74 8.35
CA ASP A 211 -21.84 4.71 6.88
C ASP A 211 -22.04 6.07 6.18
N GLY A 212 -22.06 7.16 6.92
CA GLY A 212 -22.37 8.48 6.39
C GLY A 212 -21.34 9.04 5.40
N TRP A 213 -20.18 8.39 5.27
CA TRP A 213 -19.19 8.67 4.24
C TRP A 213 -19.63 8.21 2.83
N ARG A 214 -20.54 7.21 2.75
CA ARG A 214 -20.90 6.58 1.46
C ARG A 214 -21.51 7.57 0.47
N ASP A 215 -22.33 8.50 0.94
CA ASP A 215 -22.97 9.54 0.13
C ASP A 215 -22.05 10.75 -0.13
N ARG A 216 -20.85 10.75 0.45
CA ARG A 216 -19.87 11.85 0.39
C ARG A 216 -18.55 11.45 -0.28
N ARG A 217 -18.55 10.37 -1.02
CA ARG A 217 -17.34 9.81 -1.66
C ARG A 217 -16.71 10.75 -2.69
N ASP A 218 -17.52 11.55 -3.36
CA ASP A 218 -17.07 12.59 -4.29
C ASP A 218 -17.00 13.94 -3.58
N GLY A 219 -15.79 14.51 -3.49
CA GLY A 219 -15.54 15.82 -2.92
C GLY A 219 -15.71 15.96 -1.40
N GLY A 220 -16.09 14.89 -0.68
CA GLY A 220 -16.26 14.92 0.77
C GLY A 220 -14.96 14.69 1.56
N GLY A 221 -13.92 14.21 0.88
CA GLY A 221 -12.66 13.78 1.48
C GLY A 221 -11.82 14.90 2.06
N VAL A 222 -11.15 14.58 3.17
CA VAL A 222 -10.32 15.52 3.92
C VAL A 222 -8.96 14.95 4.27
N VAL A 223 -8.01 15.86 4.47
CA VAL A 223 -6.74 15.59 5.15
C VAL A 223 -6.72 16.36 6.46
N VAL A 224 -6.40 15.68 7.56
CA VAL A 224 -6.36 16.27 8.91
C VAL A 224 -4.93 16.19 9.45
N ASP A 225 -4.43 17.29 10.03
CA ASP A 225 -3.20 17.29 10.81
C ASP A 225 -3.49 16.65 12.18
N VAL A 226 -2.82 15.55 12.49
CA VAL A 226 -3.00 14.78 13.73
C VAL A 226 -2.60 15.58 14.96
N ARG A 227 -1.59 16.44 14.85
CA ARG A 227 -1.01 17.21 15.95
C ARG A 227 -1.91 18.37 16.40
N THR A 228 -2.62 18.98 15.45
CA THR A 228 -3.47 20.16 15.71
C THR A 228 -4.96 19.85 15.65
N GLY A 229 -5.35 18.76 14.97
CA GLY A 229 -6.74 18.45 14.65
C GLY A 229 -7.32 19.31 13.51
N GLU A 230 -6.52 20.16 12.90
CA GLU A 230 -6.99 21.03 11.80
C GLU A 230 -7.16 20.27 10.50
N ILE A 231 -8.21 20.59 9.75
CA ILE A 231 -8.37 20.15 8.37
C ILE A 231 -7.44 20.98 7.50
N VAL A 232 -6.42 20.35 6.94
CA VAL A 232 -5.40 21.02 6.10
C VAL A 232 -5.72 20.96 4.62
N CYS A 233 -6.70 20.15 4.22
CA CYS A 233 -7.21 20.09 2.85
C CYS A 233 -8.59 19.41 2.84
N ASP A 234 -9.49 19.87 1.97
CA ASP A 234 -10.78 19.24 1.72
C ASP A 234 -11.10 19.17 0.20
N GLY A 235 -12.28 18.66 -0.14
CA GLY A 235 -12.72 18.56 -1.54
C GLY A 235 -12.15 17.36 -2.30
N LEU A 236 -11.47 16.43 -1.63
CA LEU A 236 -10.93 15.22 -2.24
C LEU A 236 -12.03 14.16 -2.45
N SER A 237 -11.86 13.31 -3.45
CA SER A 237 -12.72 12.15 -3.72
C SER A 237 -12.02 10.88 -3.27
N MET A 238 -12.47 10.28 -2.16
CA MET A 238 -11.89 9.09 -1.57
C MET A 238 -10.35 9.16 -1.43
N PRO A 239 -9.80 10.13 -0.66
CA PRO A 239 -8.35 10.26 -0.50
C PRO A 239 -7.77 9.03 0.21
N HIS A 240 -6.58 8.57 -0.23
CA HIS A 240 -5.84 7.44 0.32
C HIS A 240 -4.34 7.73 0.39
N SER A 241 -3.64 6.94 1.19
CA SER A 241 -2.17 6.84 1.22
C SER A 241 -1.46 8.19 1.26
N PRO A 242 -1.73 9.07 2.23
CA PRO A 242 -0.96 10.30 2.40
C PRO A 242 0.50 9.95 2.71
N ARG A 243 1.45 10.66 2.09
CA ARG A 243 2.89 10.42 2.34
C ARG A 243 3.65 11.75 2.34
N MET A 244 4.53 11.92 3.31
CA MET A 244 5.48 13.04 3.31
C MET A 244 6.70 12.70 2.46
N HIS A 245 7.05 13.59 1.54
CA HIS A 245 8.24 13.44 0.71
C HIS A 245 8.83 14.80 0.35
N ASN A 246 10.11 15.01 0.65
CA ASN A 246 10.83 16.26 0.38
C ASN A 246 10.10 17.53 0.87
N GLY A 247 9.46 17.46 2.05
CA GLY A 247 8.70 18.56 2.64
C GLY A 247 7.31 18.78 2.04
N GLU A 248 6.88 18.02 1.04
CA GLU A 248 5.55 18.04 0.45
C GLU A 248 4.67 16.91 0.99
N LEU A 249 3.38 17.19 1.14
CA LEU A 249 2.37 16.19 1.49
C LEU A 249 1.67 15.71 0.22
N TRP A 250 1.98 14.50 -0.18
CA TRP A 250 1.39 13.81 -1.33
C TRP A 250 0.20 12.97 -0.90
N VAL A 251 -0.84 12.92 -1.72
CA VAL A 251 -2.07 12.16 -1.44
C VAL A 251 -2.57 11.53 -2.74
N LEU A 252 -3.14 10.36 -2.64
CA LEU A 252 -3.91 9.75 -3.73
C LEU A 252 -5.36 10.25 -3.64
N ASN A 253 -5.79 11.10 -4.56
CA ASN A 253 -7.18 11.46 -4.79
C ASN A 253 -7.84 10.32 -5.60
N ALA A 254 -8.05 9.18 -4.91
CA ALA A 254 -8.28 7.87 -5.54
C ALA A 254 -9.56 7.82 -6.38
N GLY A 255 -10.63 8.49 -5.92
CA GLY A 255 -11.90 8.56 -6.64
C GLY A 255 -11.85 9.40 -7.92
N ALA A 256 -10.78 10.18 -8.12
CA ALA A 256 -10.51 10.93 -9.34
C ALA A 256 -9.34 10.36 -10.18
N GLY A 257 -8.66 9.32 -9.68
CA GLY A 257 -7.49 8.75 -10.32
C GLY A 257 -6.29 9.71 -10.35
N GLU A 258 -6.07 10.51 -9.29
CA GLU A 258 -5.04 11.56 -9.28
C GLU A 258 -4.03 11.36 -8.17
N LEU A 259 -2.75 11.49 -8.51
CA LEU A 259 -1.71 11.81 -7.55
C LEU A 259 -1.67 13.34 -7.36
N VAL A 260 -1.82 13.81 -6.13
CA VAL A 260 -1.92 15.23 -5.81
C VAL A 260 -0.95 15.65 -4.71
N VAL A 261 -0.63 16.94 -4.68
CA VAL A 261 0.10 17.58 -3.57
C VAL A 261 -0.84 18.51 -2.81
N VAL A 262 -0.86 18.41 -1.49
CA VAL A 262 -1.61 19.31 -0.61
C VAL A 262 -0.82 20.59 -0.37
N VAL A 263 -1.42 21.73 -0.66
CA VAL A 263 -0.84 23.06 -0.41
C VAL A 263 -1.03 23.41 1.06
N ARG A 264 0.02 23.24 1.85
CA ARG A 264 -0.02 23.45 3.31
C ARG A 264 0.20 24.90 3.72
N ASP A 265 0.88 25.69 2.88
CA ASP A 265 1.27 27.08 3.17
C ASP A 265 1.10 28.00 1.95
N GLY A 266 1.07 29.31 2.21
CA GLY A 266 1.05 30.34 1.17
C GLY A 266 -0.28 30.48 0.40
N PRO A 267 -0.24 31.05 -0.80
CA PRO A 267 -1.40 31.19 -1.66
C PRO A 267 -1.94 29.82 -2.09
N GLY A 268 -3.20 29.54 -1.77
CA GLY A 268 -3.81 28.25 -2.07
C GLY A 268 -3.81 27.25 -0.90
N LYS A 269 -3.33 27.65 0.29
CA LYS A 269 -3.42 26.84 1.50
C LYS A 269 -4.82 26.25 1.66
N GLY A 270 -4.88 24.96 1.96
CA GLY A 270 -6.13 24.22 2.10
C GLY A 270 -6.64 23.58 0.81
N ARG A 271 -5.96 23.82 -0.31
CA ARG A 271 -6.26 23.19 -1.61
C ARG A 271 -5.27 22.06 -1.91
N PHE A 272 -5.56 21.31 -2.95
CA PHE A 272 -4.63 20.34 -3.52
C PHE A 272 -4.34 20.67 -4.99
N GLU A 273 -3.16 20.28 -5.45
CA GLU A 273 -2.71 20.45 -6.82
C GLU A 273 -2.58 19.06 -7.48
N PRO A 274 -3.42 18.74 -8.49
CA PRO A 274 -3.23 17.52 -9.28
C PRO A 274 -1.89 17.55 -10.02
N ARG A 275 -1.12 16.47 -9.89
CA ARG A 275 0.17 16.30 -10.56
C ARG A 275 0.07 15.33 -11.73
N VAL A 276 -0.55 14.17 -11.50
CA VAL A 276 -0.62 13.10 -12.50
C VAL A 276 -1.97 12.41 -12.44
N PHE A 277 -2.53 12.11 -13.62
CA PHE A 277 -3.65 11.18 -13.76
C PHE A 277 -3.13 9.76 -13.91
N CYS A 278 -3.70 8.84 -13.14
CA CYS A 278 -3.42 7.42 -13.18
C CYS A 278 -4.71 6.66 -13.51
N PRO A 279 -4.74 5.79 -14.54
CA PRO A 279 -5.97 5.17 -15.02
C PRO A 279 -6.43 4.00 -14.14
N GLY A 280 -6.94 4.29 -12.94
CA GLY A 280 -7.43 3.30 -11.99
C GLY A 280 -7.85 3.92 -10.67
N PHE A 281 -8.46 3.13 -9.80
CA PHE A 281 -8.68 3.53 -8.42
C PHE A 281 -7.39 3.33 -7.63
N LEU A 282 -6.88 4.41 -7.02
CA LEU A 282 -5.52 4.45 -6.48
C LEU A 282 -5.49 3.98 -5.04
N ARG A 283 -4.57 3.07 -4.73
CA ARG A 283 -4.25 2.63 -3.37
C ARG A 283 -2.79 2.21 -3.27
N GLY A 284 -2.12 2.62 -2.19
CA GLY A 284 -0.69 2.40 -2.02
C GLY A 284 0.16 3.43 -2.76
N LEU A 285 0.93 4.21 -2.00
CA LEU A 285 1.85 5.22 -2.50
C LEU A 285 3.20 5.08 -1.80
N ALA A 286 4.25 4.94 -2.58
CA ALA A 286 5.61 5.08 -2.10
C ALA A 286 6.36 6.09 -2.97
N LEU A 287 7.17 6.93 -2.33
CA LEU A 287 7.93 8.01 -2.99
C LEU A 287 9.42 7.82 -2.70
N ARG A 288 10.25 7.78 -3.73
CA ARG A 288 11.69 7.60 -3.58
C ARG A 288 12.47 8.10 -4.80
N ASP A 289 13.57 8.81 -4.54
CA ASP A 289 14.58 9.19 -5.55
C ASP A 289 13.97 9.84 -6.81
N GLY A 290 12.96 10.72 -6.62
CA GLY A 290 12.27 11.43 -7.71
C GLY A 290 11.19 10.61 -8.42
N PHE A 291 10.84 9.42 -7.92
CA PHE A 291 9.77 8.59 -8.47
C PHE A 291 8.64 8.39 -7.47
N ALA A 292 7.42 8.31 -7.99
CA ALA A 292 6.25 7.79 -7.27
C ALA A 292 5.91 6.39 -7.79
N PHE A 293 5.71 5.46 -6.87
CA PHE A 293 5.15 4.14 -7.11
C PHE A 293 3.71 4.17 -6.64
N VAL A 294 2.77 3.94 -7.54
CA VAL A 294 1.33 4.08 -7.29
C VAL A 294 0.63 2.78 -7.60
N GLY A 295 -0.06 2.22 -6.61
CA GLY A 295 -0.90 1.04 -6.80
C GLY A 295 -2.23 1.43 -7.46
N LEU A 296 -2.63 0.67 -8.47
CA LEU A 296 -3.85 0.83 -9.24
C LEU A 296 -4.75 -0.39 -9.07
N SER A 297 -6.05 -0.12 -8.98
CA SER A 297 -7.10 -1.14 -8.93
C SER A 297 -8.13 -0.89 -10.03
N LYS A 298 -8.68 -1.97 -10.57
CA LYS A 298 -9.87 -1.90 -11.43
C LYS A 298 -11.08 -1.48 -10.59
N PRO A 299 -12.02 -0.67 -11.09
CA PRO A 299 -13.29 -0.43 -10.43
C PRO A 299 -14.00 -1.76 -10.20
N ARG A 300 -14.29 -2.07 -8.94
CA ARG A 300 -15.07 -3.26 -8.59
C ARG A 300 -16.55 -2.94 -8.67
N TYR A 301 -17.29 -3.84 -9.30
CA TYR A 301 -18.73 -3.79 -9.54
C TYR A 301 -19.51 -2.89 -8.57
N LYS A 302 -20.12 -1.82 -9.05
CA LYS A 302 -20.99 -0.82 -8.36
C LYS A 302 -20.37 -0.02 -7.20
N ARG A 303 -19.20 -0.38 -6.67
CA ARG A 303 -18.61 0.35 -5.52
C ARG A 303 -18.04 1.71 -5.90
N PHE A 304 -17.71 1.93 -7.16
CA PHE A 304 -17.06 3.15 -7.66
C PHE A 304 -17.89 3.93 -8.68
N GLU A 305 -19.14 3.49 -8.98
CA GLU A 305 -20.04 4.24 -9.83
C GLU A 305 -20.28 5.65 -9.27
N GLY A 306 -20.24 6.65 -10.15
CA GLY A 306 -20.48 8.07 -9.83
C GLY A 306 -19.28 8.79 -9.23
N LEU A 307 -18.07 8.23 -9.32
CA LEU A 307 -16.83 8.94 -8.99
C LEU A 307 -16.29 9.67 -10.24
N PRO A 308 -15.54 10.77 -10.07
CA PRO A 308 -14.91 11.51 -11.17
C PRO A 308 -14.00 10.66 -12.05
N LEU A 309 -13.48 9.55 -11.53
CA LEU A 309 -12.63 8.59 -12.25
C LEU A 309 -13.31 8.05 -13.51
N ASP A 310 -14.62 7.73 -13.45
CA ASP A 310 -15.35 7.14 -14.60
C ASP A 310 -15.39 8.09 -15.81
N GLU A 311 -15.69 9.37 -15.56
CA GLU A 311 -15.67 10.39 -16.60
C GLU A 311 -14.26 10.63 -17.17
N ARG A 312 -13.23 10.56 -16.33
CA ARG A 312 -11.85 10.78 -16.74
C ARG A 312 -11.32 9.64 -17.58
N LEU A 313 -11.62 8.41 -17.20
CA LEU A 313 -11.27 7.22 -17.99
C LEU A 313 -11.90 7.31 -19.39
N ALA A 314 -13.19 7.67 -19.46
CA ALA A 314 -13.89 7.85 -20.74
C ALA A 314 -13.27 8.98 -21.57
N LYS A 315 -12.91 10.11 -20.95
CA LYS A 315 -12.30 11.27 -21.61
C LYS A 315 -10.93 10.99 -22.20
N THR A 316 -10.14 10.12 -21.53
CA THR A 316 -8.78 9.78 -21.95
C THR A 316 -8.71 8.50 -22.76
N ASP A 317 -9.86 7.90 -23.10
CA ASP A 317 -9.95 6.59 -23.76
C ASP A 317 -9.08 5.53 -23.08
N SER A 318 -9.10 5.53 -21.75
CA SER A 318 -8.26 4.67 -20.92
C SER A 318 -9.10 3.61 -20.23
N SER A 319 -8.56 2.39 -20.17
CA SER A 319 -9.15 1.30 -19.39
C SER A 319 -8.42 1.17 -18.05
N PRO A 320 -9.14 0.99 -16.93
CA PRO A 320 -8.50 0.77 -15.64
C PRO A 320 -7.86 -0.62 -15.57
N TRP A 321 -6.73 -0.71 -14.87
CA TRP A 321 -5.99 -1.96 -14.71
C TRP A 321 -5.50 -2.13 -13.26
N CYS A 322 -5.09 -3.35 -12.90
CA CYS A 322 -4.56 -3.69 -11.58
C CYS A 322 -3.04 -3.82 -11.66
N GLY A 323 -2.32 -3.18 -10.75
CA GLY A 323 -0.86 -3.25 -10.70
C GLY A 323 -0.20 -2.02 -10.12
N VAL A 324 1.06 -1.78 -10.47
CA VAL A 324 1.87 -0.66 -9.99
C VAL A 324 2.31 0.19 -11.17
N GLN A 325 2.09 1.51 -11.08
CA GLN A 325 2.59 2.50 -12.02
C GLN A 325 3.77 3.25 -11.40
N VAL A 326 4.86 3.41 -12.16
CA VAL A 326 6.02 4.20 -11.76
C VAL A 326 6.02 5.52 -12.51
N ILE A 327 5.99 6.61 -11.76
CA ILE A 327 5.86 7.97 -12.26
C ILE A 327 7.15 8.74 -11.97
N ASP A 328 7.73 9.36 -12.97
CA ASP A 328 8.79 10.36 -12.80
C ASP A 328 8.15 11.66 -12.31
N LEU A 329 8.50 12.10 -11.09
CA LEU A 329 7.89 13.28 -10.46
C LEU A 329 8.29 14.61 -11.14
N ALA A 330 9.41 14.63 -11.85
CA ALA A 330 9.86 15.84 -12.55
C ALA A 330 9.07 16.09 -13.85
N THR A 331 8.67 15.01 -14.53
CA THR A 331 7.95 15.10 -15.82
C THR A 331 6.46 14.80 -15.69
N GLY A 332 6.02 14.11 -14.63
CA GLY A 332 4.67 13.57 -14.48
C GLY A 332 4.40 12.36 -15.41
N GLY A 333 5.40 11.88 -16.11
CA GLY A 333 5.26 10.76 -17.05
C GLY A 333 5.30 9.39 -16.36
N CYS A 334 4.45 8.46 -16.82
CA CYS A 334 4.61 7.04 -16.50
C CYS A 334 5.85 6.51 -17.21
N VAL A 335 6.83 6.01 -16.48
CA VAL A 335 8.09 5.55 -17.01
C VAL A 335 8.23 4.03 -16.98
N ASP A 336 7.56 3.38 -16.05
CA ASP A 336 7.50 1.93 -15.92
C ASP A 336 6.21 1.48 -15.27
N TRP A 337 5.90 0.18 -15.36
CA TRP A 337 4.70 -0.41 -14.77
C TRP A 337 4.88 -1.91 -14.52
N PHE A 338 4.07 -2.43 -13.57
CA PHE A 338 3.83 -3.85 -13.33
C PHE A 338 2.33 -4.10 -13.32
N ARG A 339 1.84 -5.13 -14.03
CA ARG A 339 0.41 -5.45 -14.15
C ARG A 339 0.10 -6.85 -13.64
N ILE A 340 -1.09 -6.95 -13.09
CA ILE A 340 -1.76 -8.20 -12.75
C ILE A 340 -3.03 -8.27 -13.61
N ASP A 341 -3.11 -9.25 -14.50
CA ASP A 341 -4.28 -9.50 -15.32
C ASP A 341 -5.03 -10.75 -14.83
N GLY A 342 -6.32 -10.84 -15.18
CA GLY A 342 -7.23 -11.88 -14.69
C GLY A 342 -8.12 -11.39 -13.55
N PRO A 343 -8.50 -12.27 -12.59
CA PRO A 343 -9.52 -11.99 -11.58
C PRO A 343 -9.05 -11.06 -10.46
N VAL A 344 -7.74 -10.83 -10.28
CA VAL A 344 -7.23 -9.88 -9.29
C VAL A 344 -7.50 -8.46 -9.80
N ALA A 345 -8.40 -7.76 -9.14
CA ALA A 345 -8.84 -6.43 -9.52
C ALA A 345 -8.36 -5.34 -8.56
N GLU A 346 -7.68 -5.71 -7.47
CA GLU A 346 -7.36 -4.78 -6.40
C GLU A 346 -5.94 -4.96 -5.90
N LEU A 347 -5.21 -3.84 -5.79
CA LEU A 347 -4.08 -3.66 -4.89
C LEU A 347 -4.52 -2.77 -3.73
N TYR A 348 -3.97 -3.02 -2.54
CA TYR A 348 -4.36 -2.29 -1.35
C TYR A 348 -3.33 -1.28 -0.88
N ASP A 349 -2.11 -1.71 -0.62
CA ASP A 349 -1.02 -0.82 -0.22
C ASP A 349 0.29 -1.22 -0.87
N LEU A 350 1.29 -0.33 -0.83
CA LEU A 350 2.56 -0.48 -1.51
C LEU A 350 3.69 0.21 -0.72
N ALA A 351 4.82 -0.48 -0.61
CA ALA A 351 6.05 0.06 -0.04
C ALA A 351 7.27 -0.25 -0.93
N VAL A 352 8.25 0.63 -0.88
CA VAL A 352 9.59 0.40 -1.43
C VAL A 352 10.47 -0.20 -0.34
N ILE A 353 11.16 -1.29 -0.63
CA ILE A 353 12.13 -1.94 0.26
C ILE A 353 13.53 -1.49 -0.14
N PRO A 354 14.20 -0.64 0.64
CA PRO A 354 15.54 -0.16 0.33
C PRO A 354 16.61 -1.19 0.66
N GLY A 355 17.69 -1.22 -0.14
CA GLY A 355 18.87 -2.02 0.13
C GLY A 355 18.76 -3.50 -0.23
N PHE A 356 17.59 -3.97 -0.65
CA PHE A 356 17.37 -5.34 -1.13
C PHE A 356 16.75 -5.30 -2.53
N THR A 357 17.27 -6.14 -3.40
CA THR A 357 16.87 -6.19 -4.81
C THR A 357 15.96 -7.37 -5.14
N CYS A 358 15.99 -8.41 -4.34
CA CYS A 358 15.20 -9.62 -4.56
C CYS A 358 14.70 -10.21 -3.23
N PRO A 359 13.70 -9.59 -2.56
CA PRO A 359 13.17 -10.05 -1.29
C PRO A 359 12.18 -11.18 -1.46
N MET A 360 12.01 -11.95 -0.38
CA MET A 360 10.89 -12.87 -0.19
C MET A 360 10.28 -12.69 1.21
N ALA A 361 9.05 -13.17 1.40
CA ALA A 361 8.41 -13.24 2.72
C ALA A 361 7.86 -14.64 2.99
N ILE A 362 7.94 -15.06 4.24
CA ILE A 362 7.38 -16.32 4.70
C ILE A 362 5.93 -16.11 5.13
N SER A 363 5.02 -16.95 4.65
CA SER A 363 3.60 -16.91 5.05
C SER A 363 3.45 -17.27 6.53
N PRO A 364 2.66 -16.49 7.32
CA PRO A 364 2.39 -16.83 8.71
C PRO A 364 1.73 -18.23 8.83
N GLY A 365 2.21 -19.05 9.76
CA GLY A 365 1.67 -20.39 9.98
C GLY A 365 2.06 -21.43 8.94
N SER A 366 2.89 -21.11 7.97
CA SER A 366 3.39 -22.07 6.98
C SER A 366 4.41 -23.05 7.60
N PRO A 367 4.65 -24.21 6.95
CA PRO A 367 5.71 -25.14 7.39
C PRO A 367 7.10 -24.47 7.42
N GLU A 368 7.38 -23.56 6.51
CA GLU A 368 8.63 -22.79 6.44
C GLU A 368 8.76 -21.88 7.68
N ALA A 369 7.66 -21.25 8.13
CA ALA A 369 7.65 -20.46 9.35
C ALA A 369 7.98 -21.29 10.59
N ALA A 370 7.58 -22.55 10.61
CA ALA A 370 7.92 -23.48 11.69
C ALA A 370 9.35 -24.02 11.61
N ALA A 371 9.91 -24.14 10.41
CA ALA A 371 11.21 -24.75 10.18
C ALA A 371 12.38 -23.77 10.24
N LEU A 372 12.16 -22.48 9.89
CA LEU A 372 13.21 -21.45 9.86
C LEU A 372 13.44 -20.86 11.26
N ILE A 373 14.37 -21.44 11.98
CA ILE A 373 14.72 -21.04 13.34
C ILE A 373 15.99 -20.18 13.32
N THR A 374 15.93 -19.02 13.97
CA THR A 374 17.09 -18.16 14.22
C THR A 374 17.20 -17.86 15.72
N HIS A 375 18.40 -17.63 16.19
CA HIS A 375 18.67 -17.27 17.60
C HIS A 375 19.68 -16.11 17.66
N ALA A 376 19.71 -15.41 18.76
CA ALA A 376 20.77 -14.43 19.04
C ALA A 376 22.13 -15.15 19.19
N ASP A 377 23.21 -14.54 18.69
CA ASP A 377 24.53 -15.15 18.67
C ASP A 377 25.21 -15.24 20.07
N ARG A 378 24.65 -14.60 21.10
CA ARG A 378 25.16 -14.63 22.47
C ARG A 378 24.04 -14.77 23.49
N LEU A 379 24.25 -15.64 24.46
CA LEU A 379 23.63 -15.51 25.75
C LEU A 379 24.38 -14.38 26.46
N GLU A 380 23.76 -13.23 26.66
CA GLU A 380 24.27 -12.21 27.54
C GLU A 380 24.23 -12.80 28.96
N SER A 381 25.40 -13.00 29.55
CA SER A 381 25.59 -13.53 30.91
C SER A 381 25.42 -12.43 31.95
#